data_3c3f00528d35d1818b69000e78c3b769
#
_entry.id   3c3f00528d35d1818b69000e78c3b769
#
_cell.length_a   1.000
_cell.length_b   1.000
_cell.length_c   1.000
_cell.angle_alpha   90.00
_cell.angle_beta   90.00
_cell.angle_gamma   90.00
#
_symmetry.space_group_name_H-M   'P 1'
#
loop_
_entity.id
_entity.type
_entity.pdbx_description
1 polymer ?
#
loop_
_entity_poly.entity_id
_entity_poly.type
_entity_poly.pdbx_seq_one_letter_code
_entity_poly.pdbx_strand_id
1 'polypeptide(L)'
;IKSLKFRRGLTDALIYILLIVLSVIWLSPIVWLVLQSFAGEGIAARAKFVPSTWTFNNYLMLFSNFTGLINPDPNIAHSMDGLFSTWFLNTLIVAVLNCIISTLFVLLTSYALSRFRFKARGIFMKMNLILGMFPGFLSMIIMYWVMKEIFHLQGSYWSLVILYSAGSGAGFYICKGFFDTISKSIDEAAMIDGATRNQIFWSIILPLAKPIVVYTILTSFMSPWGDYITSSYIIG
;
A
#
# COMPACT_ATOMS: atom_id res chain seq x y z
N ILE A 1 47.07 4.17 -15.87
CA ILE A 1 45.76 4.73 -16.29
C ILE A 1 44.98 3.71 -17.12
N LYS A 2 45.56 2.96 -18.10
CA LYS A 2 44.85 1.90 -18.88
C LYS A 2 44.34 0.76 -18.02
N SER A 3 45.09 0.31 -17.02
CA SER A 3 44.66 -0.79 -16.11
C SER A 3 43.51 -0.41 -15.21
N LEU A 4 43.43 0.85 -14.77
CA LEU A 4 42.30 1.35 -13.94
C LEU A 4 40.99 1.45 -14.74
N LYS A 5 41.06 1.88 -16.02
CA LYS A 5 39.90 1.92 -16.91
C LYS A 5 39.40 0.50 -17.22
N PHE A 6 40.29 -0.44 -17.44
CA PHE A 6 39.94 -1.84 -17.69
C PHE A 6 39.28 -2.49 -16.45
N ARG A 7 39.86 -2.29 -15.26
CA ARG A 7 39.28 -2.80 -14.01
C ARG A 7 37.90 -2.20 -13.72
N ARG A 8 37.68 -0.90 -13.94
CA ARG A 8 36.38 -0.28 -13.84
C ARG A 8 35.38 -0.87 -14.84
N GLY A 9 35.76 -1.01 -16.10
CA GLY A 9 34.88 -1.62 -17.10
C GLY A 9 34.49 -3.07 -16.77
N LEU A 10 35.40 -3.85 -16.21
CA LEU A 10 35.11 -5.23 -15.78
C LEU A 10 34.16 -5.23 -14.56
N THR A 11 34.40 -4.33 -13.58
CA THR A 11 33.51 -4.18 -12.40
C THR A 11 32.13 -3.76 -12.84
N ASP A 12 32.00 -2.76 -13.72
CA ASP A 12 30.72 -2.28 -14.24
C ASP A 12 29.99 -3.41 -14.99
N ALA A 13 30.70 -4.18 -15.83
CA ALA A 13 30.13 -5.34 -16.54
C ALA A 13 29.57 -6.39 -15.55
N LEU A 14 30.33 -6.73 -14.51
CA LEU A 14 29.89 -7.67 -13.47
C LEU A 14 28.66 -7.16 -12.72
N ILE A 15 28.62 -5.86 -12.38
CA ILE A 15 27.47 -5.23 -11.74
C ILE A 15 26.24 -5.32 -12.66
N TYR A 16 26.38 -4.99 -13.95
CA TYR A 16 25.26 -5.08 -14.89
C TYR A 16 24.77 -6.52 -15.07
N ILE A 17 25.66 -7.50 -15.18
CA ILE A 17 25.30 -8.92 -15.28
C ILE A 17 24.52 -9.33 -14.03
N LEU A 18 25.01 -9.00 -12.83
CA LEU A 18 24.32 -9.30 -11.58
C LEU A 18 22.94 -8.66 -11.52
N LEU A 19 22.82 -7.39 -11.89
CA LEU A 19 21.55 -6.66 -11.91
C LEU A 19 20.57 -7.28 -12.91
N ILE A 20 21.02 -7.67 -14.10
CA ILE A 20 20.18 -8.35 -15.11
C ILE A 20 19.69 -9.70 -14.57
N VAL A 21 20.57 -10.52 -13.99
CA VAL A 21 20.19 -11.81 -13.41
C VAL A 21 19.16 -11.63 -12.30
N LEU A 22 19.39 -10.70 -11.38
CA LEU A 22 18.43 -10.39 -10.31
C LEU A 22 17.09 -9.89 -10.89
N SER A 23 17.12 -9.01 -11.89
CA SER A 23 15.92 -8.51 -12.54
C SER A 23 15.12 -9.63 -13.21
N VAL A 24 15.78 -10.56 -13.91
CA VAL A 24 15.10 -11.71 -14.52
C VAL A 24 14.47 -12.61 -13.47
N ILE A 25 15.16 -12.88 -12.35
CA ILE A 25 14.62 -13.67 -11.25
C ILE A 25 13.38 -12.98 -10.63
N TRP A 26 13.44 -11.69 -10.38
CA TRP A 26 12.33 -10.92 -9.80
C TRP A 26 11.14 -10.75 -10.75
N LEU A 27 11.39 -10.60 -12.04
CA LEU A 27 10.33 -10.42 -13.03
C LEU A 27 9.72 -11.75 -13.50
N SER A 28 10.44 -12.87 -13.36
CA SER A 28 9.96 -14.17 -13.86
C SER A 28 8.59 -14.58 -13.33
N PRO A 29 8.25 -14.47 -12.02
CA PRO A 29 6.92 -14.80 -11.55
C PRO A 29 5.84 -13.84 -12.08
N ILE A 30 6.16 -12.57 -12.28
CA ILE A 30 5.22 -11.60 -12.85
C ILE A 30 4.94 -11.93 -14.31
N VAL A 31 5.99 -12.18 -15.10
CA VAL A 31 5.85 -12.60 -16.48
C VAL A 31 5.06 -13.90 -16.59
N TRP A 32 5.34 -14.88 -15.71
CA TRP A 32 4.57 -16.12 -15.66
C TRP A 32 3.09 -15.88 -15.37
N LEU A 33 2.74 -15.05 -14.40
CA LEU A 33 1.36 -14.69 -14.09
C LEU A 33 0.65 -14.06 -15.30
N VAL A 34 1.32 -13.13 -15.98
CA VAL A 34 0.77 -12.48 -17.19
C VAL A 34 0.56 -13.51 -18.30
N LEU A 35 1.52 -14.40 -18.55
CA LEU A 35 1.36 -15.45 -19.55
C LEU A 35 0.21 -16.39 -19.18
N GLN A 36 0.13 -16.82 -17.91
CA GLN A 36 -0.93 -17.72 -17.43
C GLN A 36 -2.32 -17.07 -17.45
N SER A 37 -2.43 -15.76 -17.37
CA SER A 37 -3.73 -15.07 -17.51
C SER A 37 -4.36 -15.26 -18.89
N PHE A 38 -3.56 -15.56 -19.90
CA PHE A 38 -4.00 -15.88 -21.27
C PHE A 38 -4.08 -17.38 -21.57
N ALA A 39 -3.84 -18.26 -20.58
CA ALA A 39 -3.87 -19.70 -20.81
C ALA A 39 -5.29 -20.22 -21.02
N GLY A 40 -5.52 -20.91 -22.13
CA GLY A 40 -6.78 -21.59 -22.45
C GLY A 40 -6.90 -22.99 -21.87
N GLU A 41 -5.91 -23.44 -21.14
CA GLU A 41 -5.80 -24.79 -20.62
C GLU A 41 -6.33 -24.85 -19.17
N GLY A 42 -6.85 -26.05 -18.78
CA GLY A 42 -7.26 -26.28 -17.39
C GLY A 42 -6.09 -26.20 -16.40
N ILE A 43 -6.43 -26.21 -15.11
CA ILE A 43 -5.49 -26.02 -13.98
C ILE A 43 -4.27 -26.95 -14.04
N ALA A 44 -4.44 -28.19 -14.53
CA ALA A 44 -3.36 -29.18 -14.65
C ALA A 44 -2.28 -28.80 -15.67
N ALA A 45 -2.61 -28.02 -16.69
CA ALA A 45 -1.65 -27.57 -17.72
C ALA A 45 -0.92 -26.28 -17.36
N ARG A 46 -1.32 -25.61 -16.31
CA ARG A 46 -0.73 -24.34 -15.81
C ARG A 46 0.68 -24.51 -15.22
N ALA A 47 1.18 -25.74 -15.11
CA ALA A 47 2.55 -26.02 -14.66
C ALA A 47 3.64 -25.58 -15.67
N LYS A 48 3.27 -25.31 -16.94
CA LYS A 48 4.20 -24.83 -17.96
C LYS A 48 4.42 -23.34 -17.82
N PHE A 49 5.66 -22.89 -18.10
CA PHE A 49 5.98 -21.47 -18.05
C PHE A 49 5.24 -20.67 -19.15
N VAL A 50 5.15 -21.26 -20.34
CA VAL A 50 4.42 -20.71 -21.49
C VAL A 50 3.19 -21.55 -21.78
N PRO A 51 1.99 -20.97 -21.89
CA PRO A 51 0.78 -21.70 -22.25
C PRO A 51 0.88 -22.38 -23.60
N SER A 52 0.32 -23.57 -23.73
CA SER A 52 0.24 -24.27 -25.03
C SER A 52 -0.90 -23.72 -25.89
N THR A 53 -1.97 -23.22 -25.27
CA THR A 53 -3.10 -22.57 -25.94
C THR A 53 -3.31 -21.19 -25.36
N TRP A 54 -3.64 -20.23 -26.24
CA TRP A 54 -3.83 -18.83 -25.88
C TRP A 54 -5.30 -18.44 -26.03
N THR A 55 -5.85 -17.75 -25.05
CA THR A 55 -7.24 -17.33 -25.06
C THR A 55 -7.44 -16.02 -24.30
N PHE A 56 -8.43 -15.23 -24.69
CA PHE A 56 -8.96 -14.09 -23.94
C PHE A 56 -10.17 -14.44 -23.08
N ASN A 57 -10.62 -15.70 -23.12
CA ASN A 57 -11.84 -16.11 -22.41
C ASN A 57 -11.77 -15.85 -20.90
N ASN A 58 -10.61 -15.96 -20.27
CA ASN A 58 -10.44 -15.64 -18.85
C ASN A 58 -10.86 -14.21 -18.53
N TYR A 59 -10.49 -13.26 -19.39
CA TYR A 59 -10.88 -11.86 -19.25
C TYR A 59 -12.34 -11.64 -19.64
N LEU A 60 -12.82 -12.29 -20.70
CA LEU A 60 -14.22 -12.21 -21.10
C LEU A 60 -15.14 -12.75 -20.00
N MET A 61 -14.79 -13.88 -19.37
CA MET A 61 -15.53 -14.42 -18.23
C MET A 61 -15.50 -13.49 -17.02
N LEU A 62 -14.34 -12.87 -16.73
CA LEU A 62 -14.20 -11.94 -15.64
C LEU A 62 -15.08 -10.70 -15.81
N PHE A 63 -15.15 -10.17 -17.05
CA PHE A 63 -15.92 -8.97 -17.38
C PHE A 63 -17.36 -9.26 -17.82
N SER A 64 -17.69 -10.44 -18.32
CA SER A 64 -19.06 -10.81 -18.67
C SER A 64 -19.92 -10.99 -17.42
N ASN A 65 -19.35 -11.54 -16.39
CA ASN A 65 -19.95 -11.51 -15.07
C ASN A 65 -20.10 -10.09 -14.51
N PHE A 66 -19.45 -9.10 -15.10
CA PHE A 66 -19.58 -7.70 -14.77
C PHE A 66 -20.98 -7.13 -15.07
N THR A 67 -21.65 -7.63 -16.08
CA THR A 67 -22.93 -7.07 -16.54
C THR A 67 -24.16 -7.85 -16.11
N GLY A 68 -24.00 -8.98 -15.43
CA GLY A 68 -25.14 -9.85 -15.05
C GLY A 68 -25.94 -10.40 -16.23
N LEU A 69 -25.42 -10.25 -17.47
CA LEU A 69 -26.15 -10.44 -18.72
C LEU A 69 -25.84 -11.77 -19.44
N ILE A 70 -24.90 -12.55 -18.94
CA ILE A 70 -24.59 -13.84 -19.55
C ILE A 70 -24.96 -14.94 -18.56
N ASN A 71 -26.06 -15.59 -18.93
CA ASN A 71 -26.69 -16.79 -18.43
C ASN A 71 -25.84 -17.54 -17.37
N PRO A 72 -26.06 -17.34 -16.07
CA PRO A 72 -25.37 -18.10 -15.06
C PRO A 72 -25.86 -19.53 -15.16
N ASP A 73 -24.96 -20.49 -15.27
CA ASP A 73 -25.29 -21.87 -14.98
C ASP A 73 -25.95 -21.90 -13.60
N PRO A 74 -27.23 -22.31 -13.47
CA PRO A 74 -27.95 -22.28 -12.22
C PRO A 74 -27.28 -23.10 -11.10
N ASN A 75 -26.36 -24.00 -11.46
CA ASN A 75 -25.57 -24.76 -10.49
C ASN A 75 -24.32 -24.04 -10.00
N ILE A 76 -23.90 -22.96 -10.68
CA ILE A 76 -22.74 -22.13 -10.27
C ILE A 76 -23.22 -20.81 -9.63
N ALA A 77 -24.48 -20.43 -9.87
CA ALA A 77 -25.06 -19.16 -9.45
C ALA A 77 -25.11 -18.93 -7.94
N HIS A 78 -25.03 -19.96 -7.12
CA HIS A 78 -25.16 -19.82 -5.67
C HIS A 78 -23.86 -19.53 -4.90
N SER A 79 -22.69 -19.52 -5.55
CA SER A 79 -21.42 -19.37 -4.83
C SER A 79 -20.59 -18.12 -5.21
N MET A 80 -20.96 -17.42 -6.28
CA MET A 80 -20.11 -16.32 -6.79
C MET A 80 -20.92 -15.13 -7.35
N ASP A 81 -22.08 -14.87 -6.79
CA ASP A 81 -22.93 -13.78 -7.22
C ASP A 81 -22.27 -12.42 -7.01
N GLY A 82 -21.91 -11.83 -8.06
CA GLY A 82 -21.58 -10.45 -8.21
C GLY A 82 -20.13 -10.10 -8.14
N LEU A 83 -19.14 -11.21 -7.83
CA LEU A 83 -18.59 -10.80 -8.95
C LEU A 83 -17.44 -9.82 -8.84
N PHE A 84 -16.44 -10.06 -9.61
CA PHE A 84 -15.19 -9.31 -9.67
C PHE A 84 -15.37 -7.78 -9.62
N SER A 85 -16.37 -7.24 -10.34
CA SER A 85 -16.65 -5.80 -10.33
C SER A 85 -17.01 -5.27 -8.94
N THR A 86 -17.88 -5.96 -8.22
CA THR A 86 -18.30 -5.57 -6.88
C THR A 86 -17.12 -5.67 -5.92
N TRP A 87 -16.39 -6.77 -5.95
CA TRP A 87 -15.20 -6.94 -5.12
C TRP A 87 -14.12 -5.90 -5.42
N PHE A 88 -13.88 -5.66 -6.70
CA PHE A 88 -12.92 -4.64 -7.13
C PHE A 88 -13.33 -3.24 -6.68
N LEU A 89 -14.60 -2.87 -6.88
CA LEU A 89 -15.12 -1.56 -6.48
C LEU A 89 -15.11 -1.39 -4.96
N ASN A 90 -15.50 -2.40 -4.20
CA ASN A 90 -15.47 -2.36 -2.75
C ASN A 90 -14.03 -2.16 -2.24
N THR A 91 -13.08 -2.94 -2.77
CA THR A 91 -11.66 -2.78 -2.41
C THR A 91 -11.14 -1.42 -2.85
N LEU A 92 -11.50 -0.94 -4.04
CA LEU A 92 -11.10 0.37 -4.53
C LEU A 92 -11.63 1.51 -3.64
N ILE A 93 -12.89 1.45 -3.22
CA ILE A 93 -13.49 2.45 -2.32
C ILE A 93 -12.75 2.46 -0.98
N VAL A 94 -12.54 1.29 -0.38
CA VAL A 94 -11.78 1.18 0.88
C VAL A 94 -10.35 1.71 0.70
N ALA A 95 -9.68 1.35 -0.41
CA ALA A 95 -8.32 1.78 -0.69
C ALA A 95 -8.21 3.30 -0.88
N VAL A 96 -9.14 3.92 -1.61
CA VAL A 96 -9.17 5.37 -1.83
C VAL A 96 -9.44 6.12 -0.51
N LEU A 97 -10.43 5.68 0.26
CA LEU A 97 -10.76 6.29 1.55
C LEU A 97 -9.60 6.14 2.54
N ASN A 98 -9.02 4.94 2.64
CA ASN A 98 -7.83 4.71 3.44
C ASN A 98 -6.66 5.59 2.98
N CYS A 99 -6.40 5.67 1.70
CA CYS A 99 -5.33 6.47 1.13
C CYS A 99 -5.44 7.94 1.56
N ILE A 100 -6.63 8.54 1.45
CA ILE A 100 -6.86 9.93 1.81
C ILE A 100 -6.67 10.14 3.32
N ILE A 101 -7.38 9.36 4.13
CA ILE A 101 -7.40 9.52 5.59
C ILE A 101 -6.01 9.21 6.17
N SER A 102 -5.43 8.07 5.82
CA SER A 102 -4.12 7.64 6.31
C SER A 102 -3.02 8.61 5.92
N THR A 103 -2.99 9.06 4.66
CA THR A 103 -1.98 10.03 4.20
C THR A 103 -2.06 11.33 4.97
N LEU A 104 -3.26 11.88 5.16
CA LEU A 104 -3.45 13.10 5.94
C LEU A 104 -2.97 12.91 7.38
N PHE A 105 -3.38 11.84 8.06
CA PHE A 105 -2.96 11.57 9.44
C PHE A 105 -1.45 11.37 9.55
N VAL A 106 -0.85 10.59 8.66
CA VAL A 106 0.60 10.34 8.68
C VAL A 106 1.38 11.64 8.46
N LEU A 107 1.04 12.42 7.45
CA LEU A 107 1.76 13.66 7.12
C LEU A 107 1.60 14.71 8.23
N LEU A 108 0.38 14.94 8.72
CA LEU A 108 0.13 15.92 9.79
C LEU A 108 0.81 15.52 11.10
N THR A 109 0.68 14.26 11.51
CA THR A 109 1.32 13.74 12.73
C THR A 109 2.84 13.81 12.61
N SER A 110 3.40 13.40 11.48
CA SER A 110 4.85 13.43 11.23
C SER A 110 5.42 14.84 11.26
N TYR A 111 4.71 15.78 10.64
CA TYR A 111 5.08 17.19 10.67
C TYR A 111 5.04 17.75 12.07
N ALA A 112 3.96 17.50 12.82
CA ALA A 112 3.83 17.94 14.20
C ALA A 112 4.95 17.37 15.07
N LEU A 113 5.26 16.08 14.94
CA LEU A 113 6.34 15.41 15.67
C LEU A 113 7.75 15.87 15.22
N SER A 114 7.91 16.35 14.01
CA SER A 114 9.19 16.87 13.51
C SER A 114 9.44 18.30 13.99
N ARG A 115 8.44 19.18 13.87
CA ARG A 115 8.59 20.61 14.03
C ARG A 115 8.21 21.13 15.42
N PHE A 116 7.22 20.54 16.07
CA PHE A 116 6.74 21.05 17.35
C PHE A 116 7.41 20.36 18.54
N ARG A 117 7.65 21.16 19.59
CA ARG A 117 8.16 20.69 20.88
C ARG A 117 7.01 20.74 21.90
N PHE A 118 6.57 19.57 22.33
CA PHE A 118 5.55 19.43 23.40
C PHE A 118 5.94 18.30 24.38
N LYS A 119 5.47 18.42 25.63
CA LYS A 119 5.90 17.52 26.71
C LYS A 119 5.62 16.03 26.45
N ALA A 120 4.47 15.73 25.82
CA ALA A 120 4.07 14.36 25.53
C ALA A 120 4.72 13.74 24.28
N ARG A 121 5.50 14.50 23.48
CA ARG A 121 6.12 14.03 22.23
C ARG A 121 6.91 12.73 22.39
N GLY A 122 7.77 12.69 23.42
CA GLY A 122 8.62 11.52 23.68
C GLY A 122 7.80 10.29 24.09
N ILE A 123 6.78 10.50 24.92
CA ILE A 123 5.89 9.44 25.38
C ILE A 123 5.10 8.88 24.18
N PHE A 124 4.50 9.75 23.36
CA PHE A 124 3.74 9.35 22.19
C PHE A 124 4.59 8.54 21.20
N MET A 125 5.82 8.97 20.93
CA MET A 125 6.74 8.22 20.07
C MET A 125 7.08 6.84 20.63
N LYS A 126 7.40 6.76 21.94
CA LYS A 126 7.71 5.48 22.60
C LYS A 126 6.51 4.54 22.62
N MET A 127 5.32 5.04 22.96
CA MET A 127 4.09 4.24 22.94
C MET A 127 3.81 3.66 21.57
N ASN A 128 3.91 4.47 20.52
CA ASN A 128 3.68 3.97 19.17
C ASN A 128 4.71 2.93 18.74
N LEU A 129 5.98 3.09 19.14
CA LEU A 129 7.01 2.09 18.90
C LEU A 129 6.69 0.76 19.61
N ILE A 130 6.28 0.82 20.88
CA ILE A 130 5.90 -0.36 21.66
C ILE A 130 4.68 -1.05 21.02
N LEU A 131 3.64 -0.28 20.64
CA LEU A 131 2.46 -0.81 19.97
C LEU A 131 2.81 -1.46 18.62
N GLY A 132 3.75 -0.88 17.87
CA GLY A 132 4.24 -1.46 16.61
C GLY A 132 5.04 -2.77 16.76
N MET A 133 5.48 -3.11 17.98
CA MET A 133 6.15 -4.39 18.27
C MET A 133 5.15 -5.53 18.56
N PHE A 134 3.88 -5.23 18.75
CA PHE A 134 2.88 -6.27 18.96
C PHE A 134 2.69 -7.10 17.69
N PRO A 135 2.56 -8.43 17.82
CA PRO A 135 2.28 -9.30 16.69
C PRO A 135 0.99 -8.87 15.98
N GLY A 136 1.06 -8.67 14.65
CA GLY A 136 -0.07 -8.16 13.87
C GLY A 136 -1.35 -8.98 14.03
N PHE A 137 -1.24 -10.31 14.20
CA PHE A 137 -2.37 -11.19 14.45
C PHE A 137 -3.10 -10.87 15.77
N LEU A 138 -2.39 -10.61 16.84
CA LEU A 138 -3.01 -10.22 18.13
C LEU A 138 -3.69 -8.85 18.01
N SER A 139 -3.03 -7.92 17.33
CA SER A 139 -3.62 -6.61 17.08
C SER A 139 -4.92 -6.71 16.29
N MET A 140 -5.00 -7.61 15.31
CA MET A 140 -6.20 -7.86 14.51
C MET A 140 -7.37 -8.34 15.37
N ILE A 141 -7.14 -9.30 16.28
CA ILE A 141 -8.18 -9.81 17.18
C ILE A 141 -8.71 -8.70 18.09
N ILE A 142 -7.82 -7.91 18.68
CA ILE A 142 -8.19 -6.79 19.54
C ILE A 142 -9.02 -5.77 18.75
N MET A 143 -8.58 -5.42 17.54
CA MET A 143 -9.27 -4.46 16.69
C MET A 143 -10.65 -4.95 16.25
N TYR A 144 -10.82 -6.25 15.98
CA TYR A 144 -12.13 -6.85 15.73
C TYR A 144 -13.08 -6.60 16.91
N TRP A 145 -12.64 -6.89 18.13
CA TRP A 145 -13.44 -6.65 19.34
C TRP A 145 -13.79 -5.18 19.52
N VAL A 146 -12.85 -4.29 19.27
CA VAL A 146 -13.07 -2.83 19.33
C VAL A 146 -14.11 -2.39 18.29
N MET A 147 -14.00 -2.89 17.05
CA MET A 147 -14.97 -2.55 16.00
C MET A 147 -16.34 -3.11 16.29
N LYS A 148 -16.44 -4.31 16.88
CA LYS A 148 -17.69 -4.96 17.21
C LYS A 148 -18.36 -4.35 18.43
N GLU A 149 -17.67 -4.29 19.58
CA GLU A 149 -18.27 -3.99 20.87
C GLU A 149 -18.29 -2.48 21.19
N ILE A 150 -17.34 -1.70 20.66
CA ILE A 150 -17.25 -0.28 20.94
C ILE A 150 -17.88 0.55 19.83
N PHE A 151 -17.50 0.29 18.59
CA PHE A 151 -17.97 1.07 17.45
C PHE A 151 -19.23 0.50 16.78
N HIS A 152 -19.61 -0.75 17.07
CA HIS A 152 -20.75 -1.45 16.45
C HIS A 152 -20.68 -1.45 14.90
N LEU A 153 -19.48 -1.55 14.34
CA LEU A 153 -19.19 -1.50 12.89
C LEU A 153 -18.83 -2.87 12.30
N GLN A 154 -19.14 -3.97 13.00
CA GLN A 154 -18.90 -5.32 12.47
C GLN A 154 -19.61 -5.50 11.12
N GLY A 155 -18.93 -6.13 10.15
CA GLY A 155 -19.47 -6.36 8.82
C GLY A 155 -19.53 -5.11 7.92
N SER A 156 -19.04 -3.96 8.38
CA SER A 156 -19.04 -2.72 7.62
C SER A 156 -17.69 -2.43 7.00
N TYR A 157 -17.67 -1.93 5.76
CA TYR A 157 -16.44 -1.44 5.11
C TYR A 157 -15.80 -0.26 5.87
N TRP A 158 -16.56 0.50 6.65
CA TRP A 158 -16.04 1.55 7.51
C TRP A 158 -15.09 1.03 8.58
N SER A 159 -15.32 -0.19 9.08
CA SER A 159 -14.40 -0.82 10.03
C SER A 159 -13.02 -1.04 9.41
N LEU A 160 -12.96 -1.46 8.13
CA LEU A 160 -11.70 -1.60 7.41
C LEU A 160 -11.01 -0.25 7.18
N VAL A 161 -11.75 0.77 6.76
CA VAL A 161 -11.20 2.12 6.54
C VAL A 161 -10.57 2.66 7.83
N ILE A 162 -11.28 2.56 8.96
CA ILE A 162 -10.79 3.01 10.26
C ILE A 162 -9.56 2.20 10.67
N LEU A 163 -9.62 0.89 10.52
CA LEU A 163 -8.54 -0.01 10.91
C LEU A 163 -7.24 0.26 10.15
N TYR A 164 -7.32 0.32 8.82
CA TYR A 164 -6.16 0.59 7.98
C TYR A 164 -5.61 2.00 8.22
N SER A 165 -6.48 2.99 8.42
CA SER A 165 -6.06 4.36 8.69
C SER A 165 -5.39 4.49 10.06
N ALA A 166 -5.89 3.78 11.09
CA ALA A 166 -5.29 3.75 12.42
C ALA A 166 -3.97 2.95 12.45
N GLY A 167 -3.88 1.87 11.66
CA GLY A 167 -2.72 1.00 11.56
C GLY A 167 -1.49 1.63 10.89
N SER A 168 -1.62 2.83 10.33
CA SER A 168 -0.53 3.55 9.65
C SER A 168 0.57 4.08 10.57
N GLY A 169 0.54 3.71 11.86
CA GLY A 169 1.47 4.20 12.89
C GLY A 169 2.96 4.07 12.58
N ALA A 170 3.39 3.01 11.90
CA ALA A 170 4.78 2.88 11.45
C ALA A 170 5.16 3.90 10.36
N GLY A 171 4.21 4.28 9.52
CA GLY A 171 4.43 5.22 8.42
C GLY A 171 4.84 6.60 8.88
N PHE A 172 4.37 7.07 10.04
CA PHE A 172 4.74 8.39 10.53
C PHE A 172 6.22 8.49 10.94
N TYR A 173 6.86 7.39 11.38
CA TYR A 173 8.31 7.42 11.68
C TYR A 173 9.14 7.69 10.42
N ILE A 174 8.80 7.04 9.31
CA ILE A 174 9.47 7.22 8.02
C ILE A 174 9.28 8.65 7.53
N CYS A 175 8.03 9.14 7.55
CA CYS A 175 7.72 10.51 7.16
C CYS A 175 8.38 11.55 8.06
N LYS A 176 8.36 11.33 9.39
CA LYS A 176 9.04 12.20 10.34
C LYS A 176 10.54 12.23 10.07
N GLY A 177 11.16 11.07 9.85
CA GLY A 177 12.59 10.99 9.50
C GLY A 177 12.92 11.82 8.27
N PHE A 178 12.06 11.78 7.24
CA PHE A 178 12.22 12.62 6.06
C PHE A 178 12.05 14.11 6.37
N PHE A 179 11.01 14.51 7.11
CA PHE A 179 10.84 15.91 7.50
C PHE A 179 11.99 16.44 8.36
N ASP A 180 12.63 15.59 9.16
CA ASP A 180 13.79 15.97 9.96
C ASP A 180 15.03 16.28 9.09
N THR A 181 15.11 15.79 7.85
CA THR A 181 16.19 16.13 6.92
C THR A 181 16.04 17.54 6.30
N ILE A 182 14.83 18.08 6.30
CA ILE A 182 14.56 19.43 5.80
C ILE A 182 15.00 20.44 6.87
N SER A 183 15.87 21.38 6.49
CA SER A 183 16.40 22.38 7.43
C SER A 183 15.30 23.21 8.09
N LYS A 184 15.39 23.42 9.40
CA LYS A 184 14.45 24.25 10.14
C LYS A 184 14.61 25.75 9.81
N SER A 185 15.75 26.13 9.26
CA SER A 185 15.97 27.53 8.81
C SER A 185 14.98 27.96 7.73
N ILE A 186 14.43 27.01 6.96
CA ILE A 186 13.36 27.27 5.97
C ILE A 186 12.08 27.70 6.67
N ASP A 187 11.70 26.98 7.75
CA ASP A 187 10.52 27.33 8.55
C ASP A 187 10.71 28.70 9.23
N GLU A 188 11.91 28.97 9.76
CA GLU A 188 12.25 30.22 10.45
C GLU A 188 12.25 31.41 9.49
N ALA A 189 12.84 31.29 8.30
CA ALA A 189 12.81 32.31 7.27
C ALA A 189 11.36 32.62 6.83
N ALA A 190 10.55 31.60 6.58
CA ALA A 190 9.16 31.78 6.21
C ALA A 190 8.32 32.47 7.33
N MET A 191 8.64 32.19 8.60
CA MET A 191 7.99 32.90 9.73
C MET A 191 8.41 34.36 9.80
N ILE A 192 9.66 34.73 9.47
CA ILE A 192 10.11 36.11 9.38
C ILE A 192 9.38 36.84 8.26
N ASP A 193 9.12 36.15 7.14
CA ASP A 193 8.31 36.68 6.02
C ASP A 193 6.79 36.74 6.34
N GLY A 194 6.40 36.43 7.55
CA GLY A 194 5.00 36.52 8.01
C GLY A 194 4.11 35.32 7.68
N ALA A 195 4.68 34.21 7.17
CA ALA A 195 3.90 33.02 6.88
C ALA A 195 3.40 32.32 8.16
N THR A 196 2.15 31.93 8.15
CA THR A 196 1.58 31.10 9.21
C THR A 196 2.10 29.66 9.13
N ARG A 197 2.07 28.91 10.24
CA ARG A 197 2.51 27.51 10.27
C ARG A 197 1.75 26.61 9.28
N ASN A 198 0.49 26.92 9.04
CA ASN A 198 -0.33 26.21 8.07
C ASN A 198 0.16 26.48 6.63
N GLN A 199 0.47 27.73 6.30
CA GLN A 199 1.05 28.09 5.01
C GLN A 199 2.43 27.44 4.82
N ILE A 200 3.27 27.43 5.86
CA ILE A 200 4.59 26.76 5.83
C ILE A 200 4.40 25.27 5.50
N PHE A 201 3.48 24.58 6.17
CA PHE A 201 3.24 23.16 5.91
C PHE A 201 2.79 22.91 4.47
N TRP A 202 1.70 23.56 4.03
CA TRP A 202 1.09 23.25 2.73
C TRP A 202 1.86 23.80 1.53
N SER A 203 2.43 25.00 1.66
CA SER A 203 3.02 25.71 0.53
C SER A 203 4.54 25.56 0.42
N ILE A 204 5.23 25.17 1.50
CA ILE A 204 6.69 25.07 1.50
C ILE A 204 7.14 23.64 1.79
N ILE A 205 6.77 23.08 2.96
CA ILE A 205 7.31 21.81 3.41
C ILE A 205 6.76 20.63 2.59
N LEU A 206 5.47 20.61 2.34
CA LEU A 206 4.84 19.52 1.60
C LEU A 206 5.35 19.41 0.15
N PRO A 207 5.51 20.51 -0.62
CA PRO A 207 6.15 20.47 -1.93
C PRO A 207 7.61 20.00 -1.90
N LEU A 208 8.39 20.39 -0.89
CA LEU A 208 9.76 19.90 -0.70
C LEU A 208 9.81 18.41 -0.34
N ALA A 209 8.76 17.92 0.31
CA ALA A 209 8.61 16.54 0.75
C ALA A 209 7.88 15.64 -0.27
N LYS A 210 7.75 16.04 -1.54
CA LYS A 210 7.08 15.24 -2.58
C LYS A 210 7.42 13.74 -2.57
N PRO A 211 8.70 13.32 -2.47
CA PRO A 211 9.04 11.90 -2.50
C PRO A 211 8.36 11.11 -1.38
N ILE A 212 8.34 11.64 -0.16
CA ILE A 212 7.73 10.95 0.97
C ILE A 212 6.19 11.01 0.92
N VAL A 213 5.62 12.07 0.35
CA VAL A 213 4.18 12.18 0.13
C VAL A 213 3.73 11.10 -0.85
N VAL A 214 4.43 10.94 -1.98
CA VAL A 214 4.12 9.89 -2.98
C VAL A 214 4.28 8.50 -2.36
N TYR A 215 5.34 8.26 -1.59
CA TYR A 215 5.53 7.01 -0.87
C TYR A 215 4.35 6.71 0.06
N THR A 216 3.91 7.68 0.85
CA THR A 216 2.79 7.51 1.80
C THR A 216 1.47 7.23 1.07
N ILE A 217 1.19 7.96 -0.01
CA ILE A 217 0.01 7.73 -0.86
C ILE A 217 0.02 6.30 -1.40
N LEU A 218 1.13 5.87 -2.01
CA LEU A 218 1.23 4.54 -2.61
C LEU A 218 1.09 3.43 -1.57
N THR A 219 1.78 3.52 -0.45
CA THR A 219 1.72 2.49 0.60
C THR A 219 0.34 2.41 1.23
N SER A 220 -0.31 3.55 1.48
CA SER A 220 -1.66 3.59 2.04
C SER A 220 -2.71 3.06 1.06
N PHE A 221 -2.57 3.37 -0.23
CA PHE A 221 -3.46 2.86 -1.27
C PHE A 221 -3.32 1.35 -1.48
N MET A 222 -2.09 0.84 -1.47
CA MET A 222 -1.81 -0.58 -1.71
C MET A 222 -2.18 -1.49 -0.52
N SER A 223 -2.25 -0.94 0.69
CA SER A 223 -2.49 -1.72 1.91
C SER A 223 -3.73 -2.63 1.85
N PRO A 224 -4.93 -2.15 1.46
CA PRO A 224 -6.13 -2.98 1.40
C PRO A 224 -6.09 -4.06 0.30
N TRP A 225 -5.31 -3.87 -0.76
CA TRP A 225 -5.25 -4.80 -1.90
C TRP A 225 -4.54 -6.12 -1.59
N GLY A 226 -3.61 -6.09 -0.65
CA GLY A 226 -2.83 -7.26 -0.26
C GLY A 226 -3.35 -7.98 0.99
N ASP A 227 -4.38 -7.43 1.65
CA ASP A 227 -4.86 -7.94 2.94
C ASP A 227 -6.15 -8.76 2.78
N TYR A 228 -5.99 -10.07 2.78
CA TYR A 228 -7.10 -11.02 2.83
C TYR A 228 -7.53 -11.34 4.27
N ILE A 229 -6.57 -11.51 5.17
CA ILE A 229 -6.82 -12.06 6.50
C ILE A 229 -7.65 -11.09 7.34
N THR A 230 -7.25 -9.82 7.43
CA THR A 230 -7.96 -8.81 8.23
C THR A 230 -9.34 -8.54 7.65
N SER A 231 -9.43 -8.41 6.33
CA SER A 231 -10.72 -8.14 5.67
C SER A 231 -11.72 -9.26 5.87
N SER A 232 -11.30 -10.53 5.70
CA SER A 232 -12.19 -11.68 5.90
C SER A 232 -12.60 -11.87 7.38
N TYR A 233 -11.72 -11.51 8.33
CA TYR A 233 -12.01 -11.62 9.74
C TYR A 233 -12.95 -10.53 10.27
N ILE A 234 -12.89 -9.33 9.71
CA ILE A 234 -13.68 -8.17 10.17
C ILE A 234 -15.04 -8.08 9.48
N ILE A 235 -15.10 -8.42 8.20
CA ILE A 235 -16.36 -8.37 7.45
C ILE A 235 -17.16 -9.67 7.60
N GLY A 236 -16.50 -10.82 7.70
CA GLY A 236 -17.10 -12.15 7.89
C GLY A 236 -17.29 -12.86 6.59
#